data_7bf6540432a265298b8a62f48b7a25e4
#
_entry.id   7bf6540432a265298b8a62f48b7a25e4
#
_cell.length_a   1.000
_cell.length_b   1.000
_cell.length_c   1.000
_cell.angle_alpha   90.00
_cell.angle_beta   90.00
_cell.angle_gamma   90.00
#
_symmetry.space_group_name_H-M   'P 1'
#
loop_
_entity.id
_entity.type
_entity.pdbx_description
1 polymer ?
#
loop_
_entity_poly.entity_id
_entity_poly.type
_entity_poly.pdbx_seq_one_letter_code
_entity_poly.pdbx_strand_id
1 'polypeptide(L)'
;EIYQNKIKDLNACDFGDLILYCVKLFEENPDIKEIYTKNFKYILVDEYQDTNYIQSRWLNLLAEKNKNLCCVGDDDQSIYSWRGAEIKNFLEFDKVYENVKVIRLEENYRSSQNILSVASNLIANNQNRVGKTLKTTMDEGDLVKLNCFKNGKDEAIGISDEIENKLKKEYSFNNIAILVMAIFQTREFEERFLKIGLPYRILGGTKFYERAEIKDCVAYLRLIHQTKDD
;
A
#
# COMPACT_ATOMS: atom_id res chain seq x y z
N GLU A 1 -20.81 -15.25 -12.70
CA GLU A 1 -21.05 -15.85 -14.05
C GLU A 1 -21.59 -14.81 -15.01
N ILE A 2 -22.74 -14.15 -14.70
CA ILE A 2 -23.34 -13.11 -15.57
C ILE A 2 -22.37 -11.95 -15.84
N TYR A 3 -21.69 -11.44 -14.83
CA TYR A 3 -20.69 -10.39 -14.94
C TYR A 3 -19.55 -10.77 -15.90
N GLN A 4 -18.98 -11.96 -15.72
CA GLN A 4 -17.87 -12.45 -16.55
C GLN A 4 -18.28 -12.67 -18.00
N ASN A 5 -19.50 -13.15 -18.26
CA ASN A 5 -20.01 -13.29 -19.61
C ASN A 5 -20.19 -11.92 -20.27
N LYS A 6 -20.72 -10.94 -19.54
CA LYS A 6 -20.89 -9.58 -20.06
C LYS A 6 -19.58 -8.91 -20.42
N ILE A 7 -18.52 -9.06 -19.58
CA ILE A 7 -17.19 -8.53 -19.87
C ILE A 7 -16.60 -9.20 -21.13
N LYS A 8 -16.76 -10.52 -21.28
CA LYS A 8 -16.32 -11.24 -22.47
C LYS A 8 -17.05 -10.77 -23.73
N ASP A 9 -18.37 -10.57 -23.68
CA ASP A 9 -19.16 -10.05 -24.79
C ASP A 9 -18.69 -8.66 -25.23
N LEU A 10 -18.21 -7.86 -24.27
CA LEU A 10 -17.64 -6.54 -24.53
C LEU A 10 -16.17 -6.58 -24.97
N ASN A 11 -15.57 -7.76 -25.10
CA ASN A 11 -14.13 -7.97 -25.36
C ASN A 11 -13.24 -7.15 -24.40
N ALA A 12 -13.61 -7.16 -23.13
CA ALA A 12 -12.96 -6.42 -22.05
C ALA A 12 -12.51 -7.35 -20.93
N CYS A 13 -11.69 -6.86 -20.01
CA CYS A 13 -11.31 -7.53 -18.78
C CYS A 13 -11.15 -6.48 -17.66
N ASP A 14 -11.40 -6.88 -16.43
CA ASP A 14 -11.04 -6.07 -15.27
C ASP A 14 -9.61 -6.37 -14.78
N PHE A 15 -9.15 -5.63 -13.78
CA PHE A 15 -7.78 -5.80 -13.25
C PHE A 15 -7.57 -7.19 -12.62
N GLY A 16 -8.59 -7.79 -12.03
CA GLY A 16 -8.53 -9.13 -11.48
C GLY A 16 -8.39 -10.19 -12.57
N ASP A 17 -9.09 -10.00 -13.69
CA ASP A 17 -9.04 -10.88 -14.84
C ASP A 17 -7.64 -10.97 -15.46
N LEU A 18 -6.84 -9.89 -15.41
CA LEU A 18 -5.49 -9.87 -15.99
C LEU A 18 -4.62 -10.99 -15.39
N ILE A 19 -4.60 -11.11 -14.07
CA ILE A 19 -3.80 -12.17 -13.42
C ILE A 19 -4.51 -13.53 -13.55
N LEU A 20 -5.83 -13.56 -13.41
CA LEU A 20 -6.61 -14.80 -13.54
C LEU A 20 -6.42 -15.45 -14.91
N TYR A 21 -6.45 -14.67 -15.99
CA TYR A 21 -6.22 -15.20 -17.34
C TYR A 21 -4.78 -15.58 -17.58
N CYS A 22 -3.80 -14.93 -16.97
CA CYS A 22 -2.40 -15.39 -16.99
C CYS A 22 -2.25 -16.76 -16.32
N VAL A 23 -2.89 -16.98 -15.16
CA VAL A 23 -2.88 -18.28 -14.47
C VAL A 23 -3.51 -19.35 -15.33
N LYS A 24 -4.72 -19.11 -15.89
CA LYS A 24 -5.42 -20.03 -16.78
C LYS A 24 -4.58 -20.35 -18.03
N LEU A 25 -3.99 -19.33 -18.64
CA LEU A 25 -3.14 -19.50 -19.82
C LEU A 25 -2.00 -20.48 -19.53
N PHE A 26 -1.34 -20.35 -18.38
CA PHE A 26 -0.22 -21.23 -18.01
C PHE A 26 -0.69 -22.62 -17.59
N GLU A 27 -1.87 -22.77 -16.99
CA GLU A 27 -2.41 -24.07 -16.61
C GLU A 27 -2.93 -24.86 -17.83
N GLU A 28 -3.53 -24.18 -18.78
CA GLU A 28 -4.12 -24.78 -19.98
C GLU A 28 -3.11 -24.98 -21.12
N ASN A 29 -1.99 -24.22 -21.15
CA ASN A 29 -0.99 -24.23 -22.21
C ASN A 29 0.43 -24.42 -21.67
N PRO A 30 0.86 -25.67 -21.44
CA PRO A 30 2.17 -25.97 -20.89
C PRO A 30 3.36 -25.48 -21.75
N ASP A 31 3.20 -25.42 -23.06
CA ASP A 31 4.18 -24.91 -24.01
C ASP A 31 4.43 -23.40 -23.80
N ILE A 32 3.37 -22.63 -23.62
CA ILE A 32 3.46 -21.20 -23.31
C ILE A 32 4.10 -21.01 -21.93
N LYS A 33 3.64 -21.76 -20.91
CA LYS A 33 4.26 -21.73 -19.58
C LYS A 33 5.76 -22.00 -19.64
N GLU A 34 6.18 -22.98 -20.44
CA GLU A 34 7.59 -23.34 -20.56
C GLU A 34 8.45 -22.21 -21.12
N ILE A 35 7.96 -21.42 -22.07
CA ILE A 35 8.65 -20.24 -22.59
C ILE A 35 8.96 -19.26 -21.47
N TYR A 36 7.96 -18.92 -20.65
CA TYR A 36 8.12 -17.94 -19.57
C TYR A 36 9.00 -18.49 -18.42
N THR A 37 8.81 -19.75 -18.02
CA THR A 37 9.63 -20.36 -16.97
C THR A 37 11.10 -20.52 -17.39
N LYS A 38 11.41 -20.65 -18.68
CA LYS A 38 12.79 -20.62 -19.17
C LYS A 38 13.40 -19.23 -19.19
N ASN A 39 12.58 -18.20 -19.48
CA ASN A 39 13.04 -16.81 -19.56
C ASN A 39 13.29 -16.22 -18.18
N PHE A 40 12.43 -16.50 -17.22
CA PHE A 40 12.56 -15.99 -15.83
C PHE A 40 13.41 -16.94 -14.99
N LYS A 41 14.72 -16.74 -15.04
CA LYS A 41 15.68 -17.55 -14.26
C LYS A 41 15.70 -17.19 -12.79
N TYR A 42 15.42 -15.94 -12.46
CA TYR A 42 15.38 -15.39 -11.10
C TYR A 42 14.11 -14.55 -10.97
N ILE A 43 13.37 -14.75 -9.90
CA ILE A 43 12.16 -14.02 -9.59
C ILE A 43 12.33 -13.38 -8.23
N LEU A 44 12.23 -12.07 -8.16
CA LEU A 44 12.25 -11.30 -6.92
C LEU A 44 10.87 -10.71 -6.69
N VAL A 45 10.34 -10.91 -5.51
CA VAL A 45 9.03 -10.39 -5.10
C VAL A 45 9.22 -9.53 -3.87
N ASP A 46 8.76 -8.31 -3.94
CA ASP A 46 8.72 -7.39 -2.82
C ASP A 46 7.31 -7.31 -2.23
N GLU A 47 7.20 -6.90 -0.97
CA GLU A 47 5.94 -6.77 -0.22
C GLU A 47 5.09 -8.07 -0.29
N TYR A 48 5.73 -9.23 -0.16
CA TYR A 48 5.08 -10.52 -0.37
C TYR A 48 3.92 -10.81 0.61
N GLN A 49 3.89 -10.16 1.80
CA GLN A 49 2.80 -10.24 2.76
C GLN A 49 1.47 -9.69 2.20
N ASP A 50 1.51 -8.85 1.17
CA ASP A 50 0.34 -8.22 0.55
C ASP A 50 -0.21 -9.01 -0.65
N THR A 51 0.39 -10.17 -0.95
CA THR A 51 -0.05 -11.01 -2.06
C THR A 51 -1.36 -11.74 -1.75
N ASN A 52 -2.26 -11.78 -2.73
CA ASN A 52 -3.46 -12.60 -2.67
C ASN A 52 -3.21 -14.02 -3.23
N TYR A 53 -4.20 -14.91 -3.09
CA TYR A 53 -4.13 -16.29 -3.55
C TYR A 53 -3.74 -16.42 -5.03
N ILE A 54 -4.36 -15.64 -5.93
CA ILE A 54 -4.12 -15.78 -7.36
C ILE A 54 -2.73 -15.28 -7.76
N GLN A 55 -2.21 -14.24 -7.09
CA GLN A 55 -0.84 -13.76 -7.27
C GLN A 55 0.17 -14.82 -6.81
N SER A 56 -0.05 -15.42 -5.65
CA SER A 56 0.79 -16.53 -5.16
C SER A 56 0.75 -17.72 -6.13
N ARG A 57 -0.43 -18.09 -6.65
CA ARG A 57 -0.58 -19.16 -7.63
C ARG A 57 0.19 -18.88 -8.92
N TRP A 58 0.10 -17.65 -9.42
CA TRP A 58 0.85 -17.22 -10.60
C TRP A 58 2.36 -17.31 -10.41
N LEU A 59 2.87 -16.85 -9.25
CA LEU A 59 4.29 -16.96 -8.90
C LEU A 59 4.74 -18.41 -8.83
N ASN A 60 3.93 -19.30 -8.24
CA ASN A 60 4.23 -20.72 -8.17
C ASN A 60 4.38 -21.35 -9.56
N LEU A 61 3.49 -21.01 -10.50
CA LEU A 61 3.57 -21.49 -11.89
C LEU A 61 4.84 -20.98 -12.60
N LEU A 62 5.23 -19.74 -12.39
CA LEU A 62 6.45 -19.17 -12.96
C LEU A 62 7.73 -19.78 -12.36
N ALA A 63 7.74 -20.04 -11.05
CA ALA A 63 8.89 -20.56 -10.33
C ALA A 63 9.01 -22.09 -10.40
N GLU A 64 8.01 -22.79 -10.90
CA GLU A 64 7.88 -24.26 -10.84
C GLU A 64 9.13 -25.00 -11.29
N LYS A 65 9.76 -24.55 -12.37
CA LYS A 65 10.93 -25.23 -12.96
C LYS A 65 12.26 -24.84 -12.31
N ASN A 66 12.48 -23.55 -12.11
CA ASN A 66 13.78 -23.02 -11.68
C ASN A 66 13.89 -22.89 -10.17
N LYS A 67 12.78 -22.82 -9.45
CA LYS A 67 12.68 -22.63 -7.99
C LYS A 67 13.54 -21.47 -7.43
N ASN A 68 13.99 -20.56 -8.30
CA ASN A 68 14.79 -19.38 -7.95
C ASN A 68 13.87 -18.21 -7.61
N LEU A 69 13.17 -18.32 -6.49
CA LEU A 69 12.24 -17.32 -6.00
C LEU A 69 12.81 -16.70 -4.72
N CYS A 70 12.95 -15.37 -4.71
CA CYS A 70 13.33 -14.60 -3.54
C CYS A 70 12.16 -13.68 -3.19
N CYS A 71 11.51 -13.94 -2.05
CA CYS A 71 10.43 -13.14 -1.55
C CYS A 71 10.90 -12.29 -0.37
N VAL A 72 10.66 -11.00 -0.46
CA VAL A 72 10.92 -10.03 0.60
C VAL A 72 9.59 -9.52 1.12
N GLY A 73 9.48 -9.35 2.43
CA GLY A 73 8.26 -8.85 3.05
C GLY A 73 8.41 -8.66 4.54
N ASP A 74 7.37 -8.13 5.12
CA ASP A 74 7.27 -7.84 6.54
C ASP A 74 5.86 -8.17 7.03
N ASP A 75 5.71 -9.27 7.76
CA ASP A 75 4.43 -9.71 8.31
C ASP A 75 3.80 -8.67 9.26
N ASP A 76 4.62 -7.87 9.93
CA ASP A 76 4.17 -6.78 10.80
C ASP A 76 3.55 -5.60 10.02
N GLN A 77 3.75 -5.54 8.69
CA GLN A 77 3.19 -4.53 7.80
C GLN A 77 2.01 -5.03 6.95
N SER A 78 1.50 -6.23 7.21
CA SER A 78 0.35 -6.80 6.49
C SER A 78 -0.95 -6.09 6.88
N ILE A 79 -1.35 -5.08 6.11
CA ILE A 79 -2.55 -4.25 6.36
C ILE A 79 -3.60 -4.35 5.25
N TYR A 80 -3.41 -5.22 4.24
CA TYR A 80 -4.27 -5.33 3.06
C TYR A 80 -5.14 -6.60 3.02
N SER A 81 -5.39 -7.23 4.17
CA SER A 81 -6.30 -8.40 4.25
C SER A 81 -7.71 -8.09 3.70
N TRP A 82 -8.21 -6.88 3.90
CA TRP A 82 -9.47 -6.40 3.35
C TRP A 82 -9.49 -6.28 1.80
N ARG A 83 -8.33 -6.29 1.15
CA ARG A 83 -8.15 -6.38 -0.31
C ARG A 83 -7.93 -7.81 -0.80
N GLY A 84 -8.02 -8.79 0.09
CA GLY A 84 -7.78 -10.20 -0.23
C GLY A 84 -6.32 -10.64 -0.11
N ALA A 85 -5.45 -9.84 0.50
CA ALA A 85 -4.11 -10.30 0.85
C ALA A 85 -4.16 -11.44 1.86
N GLU A 86 -3.38 -12.48 1.62
CA GLU A 86 -3.31 -13.67 2.46
C GLU A 86 -1.93 -13.78 3.11
N ILE A 87 -1.83 -13.28 4.35
CA ILE A 87 -0.58 -13.34 5.13
C ILE A 87 -0.01 -14.77 5.26
N LYS A 88 -0.85 -15.78 5.15
CA LYS A 88 -0.42 -17.19 5.16
C LYS A 88 0.58 -17.50 4.05
N ASN A 89 0.46 -16.88 2.88
CA ASN A 89 1.42 -17.06 1.80
C ASN A 89 2.85 -16.73 2.24
N PHE A 90 3.00 -15.71 3.09
CA PHE A 90 4.28 -15.30 3.67
C PHE A 90 4.70 -16.20 4.83
N LEU A 91 3.80 -16.43 5.80
CA LEU A 91 4.10 -17.18 7.02
C LEU A 91 4.37 -18.67 6.78
N GLU A 92 3.82 -19.23 5.71
CA GLU A 92 3.93 -20.65 5.36
C GLU A 92 4.81 -20.89 4.12
N PHE A 93 5.60 -19.90 3.73
CA PHE A 93 6.44 -19.99 2.54
C PHE A 93 7.42 -21.20 2.60
N ASP A 94 8.00 -21.45 3.75
CA ASP A 94 8.90 -22.57 3.99
C ASP A 94 8.23 -23.96 3.99
N LYS A 95 6.89 -23.99 4.10
CA LYS A 95 6.11 -25.23 3.96
C LYS A 95 5.76 -25.53 2.50
N VAL A 96 5.70 -24.50 1.66
CA VAL A 96 5.36 -24.63 0.23
C VAL A 96 6.59 -24.94 -0.61
N TYR A 97 7.74 -24.36 -0.25
CA TYR A 97 8.99 -24.52 -0.97
C TYR A 97 10.00 -25.31 -0.16
N GLU A 98 10.70 -26.21 -0.82
CA GLU A 98 11.80 -26.98 -0.22
C GLU A 98 13.09 -26.16 -0.17
N ASN A 99 13.92 -26.41 0.85
CA ASN A 99 15.25 -25.79 1.01
C ASN A 99 15.23 -24.26 1.11
N VAL A 100 14.20 -23.69 1.71
CA VAL A 100 14.07 -22.24 1.92
C VAL A 100 15.14 -21.75 2.88
N LYS A 101 15.85 -20.69 2.48
CA LYS A 101 16.75 -19.95 3.37
C LYS A 101 16.04 -18.68 3.85
N VAL A 102 15.71 -18.65 5.12
CA VAL A 102 15.11 -17.47 5.76
C VAL A 102 16.22 -16.56 6.28
N ILE A 103 16.21 -15.30 5.86
CA ILE A 103 17.12 -14.25 6.33
C ILE A 103 16.27 -13.16 6.98
N ARG A 104 16.58 -12.81 8.24
CA ARG A 104 15.92 -11.72 8.96
C ARG A 104 16.78 -10.49 8.92
N LEU A 105 16.20 -9.37 8.44
CA LEU A 105 16.83 -8.06 8.44
C LEU A 105 16.31 -7.31 9.68
N GLU A 106 17.11 -7.24 10.72
CA GLU A 106 16.71 -6.68 12.01
C GLU A 106 17.28 -5.28 12.26
N GLU A 107 18.24 -4.85 11.44
CA GLU A 107 18.81 -3.50 11.55
C GLU A 107 17.96 -2.50 10.78
N ASN A 108 17.50 -1.46 11.50
CA ASN A 108 16.68 -0.38 10.96
C ASN A 108 17.51 0.90 10.83
N TYR A 109 17.56 1.45 9.63
CA TYR A 109 18.30 2.68 9.29
C TYR A 109 17.38 3.89 9.08
N ARG A 110 16.06 3.71 9.27
CA ARG A 110 15.05 4.75 8.99
C ARG A 110 14.67 5.54 10.22
N SER A 111 14.54 4.88 11.35
CA SER A 111 13.86 5.42 12.53
C SER A 111 14.76 5.46 13.73
N SER A 112 14.58 6.49 14.57
CA SER A 112 15.23 6.62 15.88
C SER A 112 14.75 5.54 16.85
N GLN A 113 15.50 5.35 17.93
CA GLN A 113 15.23 4.31 18.93
C GLN A 113 13.87 4.47 19.60
N ASN A 114 13.44 5.69 19.92
CA ASN A 114 12.13 5.96 20.53
C ASN A 114 10.97 5.56 19.61
N ILE A 115 11.08 5.79 18.30
CA ILE A 115 10.07 5.38 17.31
C ILE A 115 10.00 3.85 17.27
N LEU A 116 11.14 3.17 17.15
CA LEU A 116 11.18 1.70 17.10
C LEU A 116 10.65 1.05 18.37
N SER A 117 10.93 1.64 19.52
CA SER A 117 10.43 1.15 20.82
C SER A 117 8.90 1.17 20.87
N VAL A 118 8.28 2.28 20.43
CA VAL A 118 6.81 2.41 20.38
C VAL A 118 6.22 1.41 19.39
N ALA A 119 6.79 1.32 18.19
CA ALA A 119 6.33 0.39 17.15
C ALA A 119 6.44 -1.07 17.61
N SER A 120 7.56 -1.46 18.22
CA SER A 120 7.80 -2.81 18.74
C SER A 120 6.82 -3.18 19.85
N ASN A 121 6.53 -2.25 20.77
CA ASN A 121 5.56 -2.46 21.84
C ASN A 121 4.12 -2.58 21.28
N LEU A 122 3.78 -1.81 20.25
CA LEU A 122 2.47 -1.91 19.59
C LEU A 122 2.29 -3.27 18.93
N ILE A 123 3.27 -3.68 18.09
CA ILE A 123 3.18 -4.91 17.33
C ILE A 123 3.30 -6.18 18.17
N ALA A 124 3.88 -6.10 19.36
CA ALA A 124 3.97 -7.21 20.30
C ALA A 124 2.60 -7.76 20.74
N ASN A 125 1.52 -6.99 20.57
CA ASN A 125 0.16 -7.46 20.83
C ASN A 125 -0.35 -8.46 19.76
N ASN A 126 0.28 -8.55 18.60
CA ASN A 126 -0.06 -9.51 17.57
C ASN A 126 0.57 -10.88 17.89
N GLN A 127 -0.28 -11.93 17.92
CA GLN A 127 0.16 -13.28 18.30
C GLN A 127 0.71 -14.10 17.12
N ASN A 128 0.19 -13.88 15.91
CA ASN A 128 0.53 -14.66 14.71
C ASN A 128 1.56 -13.90 13.86
N ARG A 129 2.83 -13.98 14.25
CA ARG A 129 3.92 -13.30 13.55
C ARG A 129 5.19 -14.16 13.54
N VAL A 130 6.04 -13.96 12.54
CA VAL A 130 7.35 -14.60 12.45
C VAL A 130 8.25 -14.16 13.62
N GLY A 131 8.03 -12.96 14.10
CA GLY A 131 8.78 -12.34 15.19
C GLY A 131 10.18 -11.90 14.74
N LYS A 132 10.45 -10.61 14.92
CA LYS A 132 11.75 -9.99 14.75
C LYS A 132 11.94 -8.91 15.82
N THR A 133 13.17 -8.59 16.12
CA THR A 133 13.51 -7.48 17.04
C THR A 133 14.28 -6.46 16.25
N LEU A 134 13.61 -5.37 15.87
CA LEU A 134 14.26 -4.28 15.17
C LEU A 134 15.22 -3.53 16.10
N LYS A 135 16.44 -3.30 15.61
CA LYS A 135 17.49 -2.53 16.30
C LYS A 135 17.90 -1.37 15.40
N THR A 136 18.33 -0.28 15.99
CA THR A 136 18.90 0.85 15.25
C THR A 136 20.17 1.34 15.93
N THR A 137 21.09 1.83 15.11
CA THR A 137 22.29 2.56 15.55
C THR A 137 22.08 4.07 15.57
N MET A 138 20.87 4.52 15.20
CA MET A 138 20.50 5.94 15.26
C MET A 138 20.32 6.40 16.71
N ASP A 139 20.40 7.71 16.93
CA ASP A 139 20.15 8.35 18.22
C ASP A 139 18.75 8.03 18.77
N GLU A 140 18.53 8.29 20.03
CA GLU A 140 17.24 8.10 20.68
C GLU A 140 16.12 8.88 19.99
N GLY A 141 16.42 10.09 19.51
CA GLY A 141 15.46 10.99 18.86
C GLY A 141 14.43 11.56 19.84
N ASP A 142 13.49 12.33 19.30
CA ASP A 142 12.37 12.87 20.10
C ASP A 142 11.43 11.75 20.56
N LEU A 143 10.78 11.97 21.71
CA LEU A 143 9.73 11.07 22.19
C LEU A 143 8.49 11.15 21.28
N VAL A 144 7.86 10.00 21.05
CA VAL A 144 6.56 9.93 20.37
C VAL A 144 5.49 10.59 21.24
N LYS A 145 4.74 11.53 20.68
CA LYS A 145 3.67 12.25 21.37
C LYS A 145 2.32 11.70 20.96
N LEU A 146 1.43 11.52 21.91
CA LEU A 146 0.02 11.19 21.69
C LEU A 146 -0.82 12.41 22.05
N ASN A 147 -1.54 12.95 21.05
CA ASN A 147 -2.44 14.07 21.25
C ASN A 147 -3.87 13.63 20.94
N CYS A 148 -4.84 14.06 21.75
CA CYS A 148 -6.26 13.81 21.52
C CYS A 148 -6.96 15.13 21.29
N PHE A 149 -7.78 15.19 20.23
CA PHE A 149 -8.55 16.36 19.85
C PHE A 149 -10.06 16.08 19.91
N LYS A 150 -10.88 17.10 20.09
CA LYS A 150 -12.33 16.94 20.19
C LYS A 150 -13.00 16.58 18.85
N ASN A 151 -12.42 17.05 17.77
CA ASN A 151 -12.91 16.87 16.40
C ASN A 151 -11.78 17.10 15.38
N GLY A 152 -12.01 16.80 14.11
CA GLY A 152 -11.02 16.96 13.05
C GLY A 152 -10.56 18.39 12.81
N LYS A 153 -11.41 19.40 13.08
CA LYS A 153 -11.00 20.82 12.96
C LYS A 153 -9.98 21.21 14.02
N ASP A 154 -10.22 20.80 15.26
CA ASP A 154 -9.29 21.05 16.36
C ASP A 154 -7.97 20.30 16.12
N GLU A 155 -8.04 19.08 15.56
CA GLU A 155 -6.88 18.32 15.13
C GLU A 155 -6.07 19.06 14.06
N ALA A 156 -6.73 19.53 13.00
CA ALA A 156 -6.07 20.27 11.92
C ALA A 156 -5.43 21.58 12.42
N ILE A 157 -6.06 22.27 13.39
CA ILE A 157 -5.47 23.45 14.04
C ILE A 157 -4.22 23.05 14.83
N GLY A 158 -4.34 22.07 15.73
CA GLY A 158 -3.22 21.66 16.56
C GLY A 158 -2.01 21.16 15.75
N ILE A 159 -2.25 20.39 14.69
CA ILE A 159 -1.18 19.92 13.78
C ILE A 159 -0.57 21.09 13.00
N SER A 160 -1.39 22.04 12.49
CA SER A 160 -0.84 23.21 11.78
C SER A 160 0.03 24.08 12.67
N ASP A 161 -0.36 24.29 13.92
CA ASP A 161 0.41 25.05 14.91
C ASP A 161 1.75 24.35 15.24
N GLU A 162 1.75 23.00 15.35
CA GLU A 162 2.99 22.25 15.55
C GLU A 162 3.91 22.33 14.32
N ILE A 163 3.36 22.29 13.10
CA ILE A 163 4.13 22.46 11.85
C ILE A 163 4.80 23.84 11.85
N GLU A 164 4.06 24.92 12.11
CA GLU A 164 4.61 26.27 12.16
C GLU A 164 5.73 26.40 13.20
N ASN A 165 5.58 25.73 14.36
CA ASN A 165 6.59 25.70 15.39
C ASN A 165 7.85 24.93 14.98
N LYS A 166 7.71 23.83 14.24
CA LYS A 166 8.84 23.05 13.70
C LYS A 166 9.58 23.85 12.62
N LEU A 167 8.88 24.54 11.73
CA LEU A 167 9.50 25.39 10.70
C LEU A 167 10.38 26.50 11.30
N LYS A 168 10.03 27.04 12.47
CA LYS A 168 10.89 27.99 13.21
C LYS A 168 12.19 27.37 13.73
N LYS A 169 12.29 26.02 13.74
CA LYS A 169 13.42 25.24 14.28
C LYS A 169 14.21 24.52 13.16
N GLU A 170 14.33 25.09 11.98
CA GLU A 170 15.11 24.55 10.85
C GLU A 170 14.52 23.35 10.09
N TYR A 171 13.26 22.94 10.39
CA TYR A 171 12.59 21.96 9.55
C TYR A 171 12.06 22.62 8.26
N SER A 172 12.09 21.88 7.15
CA SER A 172 11.42 22.30 5.91
C SER A 172 10.12 21.55 5.72
N PHE A 173 9.22 22.09 4.89
CA PHE A 173 7.96 21.39 4.55
C PHE A 173 8.19 19.99 3.97
N ASN A 174 9.28 19.78 3.23
CA ASN A 174 9.63 18.49 2.65
C ASN A 174 10.02 17.42 3.69
N ASN A 175 10.28 17.81 4.93
CA ASN A 175 10.63 16.91 6.02
C ASN A 175 9.41 16.52 6.87
N ILE A 176 8.21 16.99 6.52
CA ILE A 176 6.99 16.79 7.31
C ILE A 176 5.97 16.04 6.46
N ALA A 177 5.42 14.97 7.02
CA ALA A 177 4.32 14.22 6.42
C ALA A 177 3.18 14.02 7.43
N ILE A 178 1.95 14.13 6.96
CA ILE A 178 0.75 13.78 7.71
C ILE A 178 0.18 12.51 7.10
N LEU A 179 0.11 11.45 7.88
CA LEU A 179 -0.45 10.17 7.46
C LEU A 179 -1.89 10.08 7.94
N VAL A 180 -2.80 9.74 7.05
CA VAL A 180 -4.22 9.55 7.36
C VAL A 180 -4.65 8.14 6.97
N MET A 181 -5.59 7.57 7.70
CA MET A 181 -6.11 6.24 7.41
C MET A 181 -7.01 6.23 6.18
N ALA A 182 -7.72 7.34 5.91
CA ALA A 182 -8.61 7.48 4.78
C ALA A 182 -8.58 8.92 4.21
N ILE A 183 -8.71 9.02 2.89
CA ILE A 183 -8.60 10.31 2.17
C ILE A 183 -9.59 11.36 2.65
N PHE A 184 -10.81 10.97 3.05
CA PHE A 184 -11.79 11.93 3.55
C PHE A 184 -11.29 12.75 4.77
N GLN A 185 -10.35 12.19 5.53
CA GLN A 185 -9.74 12.86 6.68
C GLN A 185 -8.85 14.05 6.28
N THR A 186 -8.37 14.09 5.03
CA THR A 186 -7.53 15.21 4.55
C THR A 186 -8.29 16.51 4.46
N ARG A 187 -9.62 16.49 4.35
CA ARG A 187 -10.45 17.68 4.12
C ARG A 187 -10.24 18.77 5.15
N GLU A 188 -10.28 18.44 6.44
CA GLU A 188 -10.11 19.41 7.53
C GLU A 188 -8.71 20.04 7.52
N PHE A 189 -7.69 19.25 7.15
CA PHE A 189 -6.32 19.74 6.97
C PHE A 189 -6.22 20.66 5.75
N GLU A 190 -6.82 20.29 4.60
CA GLU A 190 -6.84 21.12 3.40
C GLU A 190 -7.50 22.49 3.66
N GLU A 191 -8.71 22.49 4.28
CA GLU A 191 -9.42 23.71 4.63
C GLU A 191 -8.59 24.62 5.55
N ARG A 192 -7.93 24.03 6.56
CA ARG A 192 -7.06 24.77 7.49
C ARG A 192 -5.83 25.34 6.79
N PHE A 193 -5.13 24.53 5.99
CA PHE A 193 -3.89 24.94 5.32
C PHE A 193 -4.14 26.03 4.28
N LEU A 194 -5.22 25.92 3.51
CA LEU A 194 -5.65 26.99 2.59
C LEU A 194 -5.93 28.31 3.34
N LYS A 195 -6.62 28.24 4.48
CA LYS A 195 -6.96 29.41 5.28
C LYS A 195 -5.73 30.14 5.83
N ILE A 196 -4.68 29.43 6.20
CA ILE A 196 -3.45 30.02 6.76
C ILE A 196 -2.32 30.19 5.73
N GLY A 197 -2.55 29.79 4.46
CA GLY A 197 -1.54 29.87 3.41
C GLY A 197 -0.39 28.86 3.55
N LEU A 198 -0.60 27.73 4.25
CA LEU A 198 0.43 26.70 4.43
C LEU A 198 0.48 25.80 3.20
N PRO A 199 1.64 25.68 2.52
CA PRO A 199 1.77 24.85 1.33
C PRO A 199 1.69 23.37 1.67
N TYR A 200 0.94 22.60 0.89
CA TYR A 200 0.78 21.16 1.07
C TYR A 200 0.62 20.43 -0.26
N ARG A 201 0.78 19.11 -0.23
CA ARG A 201 0.52 18.20 -1.34
C ARG A 201 -0.16 16.93 -0.83
N ILE A 202 -1.25 16.53 -1.46
CA ILE A 202 -1.92 15.25 -1.18
C ILE A 202 -1.35 14.19 -2.10
N LEU A 203 -0.93 13.07 -1.52
CA LEU A 203 -0.47 11.88 -2.23
C LEU A 203 -1.55 10.80 -2.15
N GLY A 204 -1.84 10.13 -3.26
CA GLY A 204 -2.84 9.05 -3.33
C GLY A 204 -4.28 9.52 -3.33
N GLY A 205 -4.55 10.85 -3.32
CA GLY A 205 -5.88 11.40 -3.51
C GLY A 205 -6.33 11.37 -4.97
N THR A 206 -7.66 11.40 -5.19
CA THR A 206 -8.23 11.62 -6.52
C THR A 206 -7.73 12.96 -7.07
N LYS A 207 -7.31 12.97 -8.33
CA LYS A 207 -6.95 14.21 -9.00
C LYS A 207 -8.12 15.19 -8.93
N PHE A 208 -7.84 16.49 -8.90
CA PHE A 208 -8.86 17.54 -8.77
C PHE A 208 -10.11 17.28 -9.63
N TYR A 209 -9.92 16.93 -10.90
CA TYR A 209 -11.01 16.65 -11.84
C TYR A 209 -11.73 15.31 -11.62
N GLU A 210 -11.23 14.45 -10.72
CA GLU A 210 -11.82 13.15 -10.39
C GLU A 210 -12.71 13.22 -9.13
N ARG A 211 -12.69 14.35 -8.41
CA ARG A 211 -13.57 14.58 -7.26
C ARG A 211 -15.03 14.66 -7.72
N ALA A 212 -15.95 14.07 -6.96
CA ALA A 212 -17.36 13.99 -7.32
C ALA A 212 -17.94 15.39 -7.59
N GLU A 213 -17.67 16.34 -6.72
CA GLU A 213 -18.16 17.73 -6.83
C GLU A 213 -17.66 18.42 -8.11
N ILE A 214 -16.43 18.11 -8.52
CA ILE A 214 -15.85 18.68 -9.75
C ILE A 214 -16.44 18.00 -10.98
N LYS A 215 -16.64 16.66 -10.93
CA LYS A 215 -17.31 15.93 -11.99
C LYS A 215 -18.73 16.44 -12.22
N ASP A 216 -19.47 16.67 -11.14
CA ASP A 216 -20.82 17.24 -11.20
C ASP A 216 -20.80 18.64 -11.83
N CYS A 217 -19.89 19.52 -11.41
CA CYS A 217 -19.72 20.84 -12.02
C CYS A 217 -19.38 20.75 -13.51
N VAL A 218 -18.46 19.86 -13.88
CA VAL A 218 -18.07 19.63 -15.28
C VAL A 218 -19.24 19.05 -16.10
N ALA A 219 -20.05 18.14 -15.52
CA ALA A 219 -21.24 17.61 -16.15
C ALA A 219 -22.27 18.71 -16.45
N TYR A 220 -22.54 19.60 -15.48
CA TYR A 220 -23.41 20.77 -15.70
C TYR A 220 -22.85 21.71 -16.78
N LEU A 221 -21.57 21.99 -16.79
CA LEU A 221 -20.93 22.80 -17.84
C LEU A 221 -21.04 22.17 -19.23
N ARG A 222 -20.91 20.83 -19.31
CA ARG A 222 -21.12 20.09 -20.55
C ARG A 222 -22.57 20.21 -21.04
N LEU A 223 -23.55 20.02 -20.17
CA LEU A 223 -24.97 20.20 -20.53
C LEU A 223 -25.27 21.61 -21.05
N ILE A 224 -24.65 22.66 -20.48
CA ILE A 224 -24.79 24.03 -20.96
C ILE A 224 -24.18 24.22 -22.34
N HIS A 225 -23.02 23.57 -22.60
CA HIS A 225 -22.30 23.68 -23.86
C HIS A 225 -22.86 22.77 -24.96
N GLN A 226 -23.32 21.57 -24.61
CA GLN A 226 -23.91 20.59 -25.52
C GLN A 226 -25.26 20.11 -24.96
N THR A 227 -26.33 20.80 -25.33
CA THR A 227 -27.71 20.49 -24.88
C THR A 227 -28.27 19.16 -25.41
N LYS A 228 -27.51 18.42 -26.23
CA LYS A 228 -27.86 17.11 -26.81
C LYS A 228 -26.91 15.98 -26.35
N ASP A 229 -26.12 16.21 -25.32
CA ASP A 229 -25.26 15.19 -24.73
C ASP A 229 -26.05 14.43 -23.66
N ASP A 230 -26.63 13.28 -24.04
CA ASP A 230 -27.37 12.36 -23.15
C ASP A 230 -26.43 11.35 -22.48
#